data_44cfa4139a5f7bb936022e37d35dbf47
#
_entry.id   44cfa4139a5f7bb936022e37d35dbf47
#
_cell.length_a   1.000
_cell.length_b   1.000
_cell.length_c   1.000
_cell.angle_alpha   90.00
_cell.angle_beta   90.00
_cell.angle_gamma   90.00
#
_symmetry.space_group_name_H-M   'P 1'
#
loop_
_entity.id
_entity.type
_entity.pdbx_description
1 polymer ?
#
loop_
_entity_poly.entity_id
_entity_poly.type
_entity_poly.pdbx_seq_one_letter_code
_entity_poly.pdbx_strand_id
1 'polypeptide(L)'
;MRVVLADDHEIVRRGIRSIVNGHPPWTVCGEAENGQQAIDLVLELGPDLVVLDLSMPVMNGFQAAAKIRQLAPSTKILVLSMHDSPQAKQEALAVGADAFLTKTASTDTFIRTVTAVLEAGFPQEG
;
A
#
# COMPACT_ATOMS: atom_id res chain seq x y z
N MET A 1 -10.09 -3.98 -9.61
CA MET A 1 -8.96 -3.23 -9.06
C MET A 1 -7.74 -4.13 -8.88
N ARG A 2 -6.59 -3.66 -9.32
CA ARG A 2 -5.33 -4.42 -9.27
C ARG A 2 -4.45 -3.87 -8.15
N VAL A 3 -3.90 -4.77 -7.33
CA VAL A 3 -3.15 -4.42 -6.12
C VAL A 3 -1.76 -5.06 -6.15
N VAL A 4 -0.73 -4.27 -5.82
CA VAL A 4 0.61 -4.78 -5.55
C VAL A 4 0.80 -4.80 -4.03
N LEU A 5 1.30 -5.91 -3.50
CA LEU A 5 1.61 -6.06 -2.08
C LEU A 5 3.12 -6.07 -1.89
N ALA A 6 3.62 -5.30 -0.94
CA ALA A 6 5.04 -5.25 -0.61
C ALA A 6 5.25 -5.44 0.89
N ASP A 7 5.81 -6.58 1.26
CA ASP A 7 6.11 -6.93 2.65
C ASP A 7 7.15 -8.05 2.62
N ASP A 8 8.17 -7.98 3.46
CA ASP A 8 9.20 -9.01 3.52
C ASP A 8 8.75 -10.24 4.32
N HIS A 9 7.57 -10.18 4.97
CA HIS A 9 7.00 -11.30 5.71
C HIS A 9 5.98 -12.04 4.86
N GLU A 10 6.32 -13.25 4.42
CA GLU A 10 5.44 -14.03 3.55
C GLU A 10 4.07 -14.29 4.18
N ILE A 11 4.04 -14.54 5.50
CA ILE A 11 2.77 -14.82 6.19
C ILE A 11 1.84 -13.62 6.13
N VAL A 12 2.38 -12.41 6.32
CA VAL A 12 1.58 -11.17 6.24
C VAL A 12 1.09 -10.96 4.81
N ARG A 13 1.95 -11.11 3.81
CA ARG A 13 1.54 -10.99 2.41
C ARG A 13 0.42 -11.97 2.06
N ARG A 14 0.55 -13.22 2.52
CA ARG A 14 -0.45 -14.26 2.28
C ARG A 14 -1.80 -13.89 2.87
N GLY A 15 -1.79 -13.35 4.09
CA GLY A 15 -3.01 -12.90 4.75
C GLY A 15 -3.70 -11.77 3.99
N ILE A 16 -2.95 -10.77 3.59
CA ILE A 16 -3.48 -9.63 2.83
C ILE A 16 -3.96 -10.08 1.46
N ARG A 17 -3.21 -10.94 0.79
CA ARG A 17 -3.61 -11.49 -0.50
C ARG A 17 -4.95 -12.21 -0.40
N SER A 18 -5.15 -12.98 0.67
CA SER A 18 -6.41 -13.68 0.91
C SER A 18 -7.58 -12.70 1.05
N ILE A 19 -7.36 -11.60 1.79
CA ILE A 19 -8.39 -10.57 1.96
C ILE A 19 -8.73 -9.91 0.61
N VAL A 20 -7.72 -9.50 -0.13
CA VAL A 20 -7.92 -8.82 -1.41
C VAL A 20 -8.62 -9.73 -2.41
N ASN A 21 -8.11 -10.95 -2.59
CA ASN A 21 -8.68 -11.89 -3.55
C ASN A 21 -10.05 -12.39 -3.12
N GLY A 22 -10.38 -12.31 -1.85
CA GLY A 22 -11.70 -12.65 -1.32
C GLY A 22 -12.73 -11.55 -1.51
N HIS A 23 -12.36 -10.44 -2.13
CA HIS A 23 -13.25 -9.28 -2.32
C HIS A 23 -13.29 -8.86 -3.80
N PRO A 24 -13.84 -9.72 -4.68
CA PRO A 24 -13.91 -9.38 -6.11
C PRO A 24 -14.64 -8.05 -6.32
N PRO A 25 -14.25 -7.25 -7.31
CA PRO A 25 -13.26 -7.52 -8.37
C PRO A 25 -11.81 -7.18 -8.03
N TRP A 26 -11.47 -7.07 -6.76
CA TRP A 26 -10.08 -6.79 -6.36
C TRP A 26 -9.20 -8.01 -6.62
N THR A 27 -8.00 -7.80 -7.14
CA THR A 27 -7.03 -8.88 -7.39
C THR A 27 -5.62 -8.41 -7.07
N VAL A 28 -4.82 -9.32 -6.52
CA VAL A 28 -3.38 -9.07 -6.35
C VAL A 28 -2.68 -9.40 -7.66
N CYS A 29 -2.01 -8.40 -8.24
CA CYS A 29 -1.31 -8.59 -9.52
C CYS A 29 0.20 -8.76 -9.35
N GLY A 30 0.75 -8.48 -8.17
CA GLY A 30 2.17 -8.66 -7.92
C GLY A 30 2.49 -8.57 -6.44
N GLU A 31 3.61 -9.19 -6.06
CA GLU A 31 4.10 -9.19 -4.68
C GLU A 31 5.58 -8.86 -4.65
N ALA A 32 5.99 -8.04 -3.70
CA ALA A 32 7.36 -7.60 -3.52
C ALA A 32 7.82 -7.88 -2.09
N GLU A 33 9.12 -8.09 -1.92
CA GLU A 33 9.73 -8.35 -0.63
C GLU A 33 10.52 -7.15 -0.09
N ASN A 34 10.66 -6.11 -0.90
CA ASN A 34 11.35 -4.89 -0.50
C ASN A 34 10.84 -3.71 -1.31
N GLY A 35 11.25 -2.51 -0.91
CA GLY A 35 10.77 -1.28 -1.53
C GLY A 35 11.19 -1.12 -2.99
N GLN A 36 12.37 -1.58 -3.36
CA GLN A 36 12.82 -1.47 -4.74
C GLN A 36 12.01 -2.36 -5.66
N GLN A 37 11.73 -3.59 -5.25
CA GLN A 37 10.86 -4.49 -6.02
C GLN A 37 9.45 -3.91 -6.14
N ALA A 38 8.95 -3.26 -5.07
CA ALA A 38 7.64 -2.61 -5.10
C ALA A 38 7.59 -1.53 -6.18
N ILE A 39 8.60 -0.67 -6.23
CA ILE A 39 8.69 0.38 -7.24
C ILE A 39 8.71 -0.23 -8.65
N ASP A 40 9.55 -1.24 -8.85
CA ASP A 40 9.68 -1.90 -10.15
C ASP A 40 8.34 -2.48 -10.60
N LEU A 41 7.61 -3.15 -9.71
CA LEU A 41 6.30 -3.73 -10.02
C LEU A 41 5.25 -2.66 -10.30
N VAL A 42 5.26 -1.57 -9.54
CA VAL A 42 4.32 -0.47 -9.78
C VAL A 42 4.53 0.13 -11.17
N LEU A 43 5.79 0.35 -11.55
CA LEU A 43 6.10 0.92 -12.86
C LEU A 43 5.78 -0.06 -13.99
N GLU A 44 5.99 -1.34 -13.78
CA GLU A 44 5.73 -2.37 -14.80
C GLU A 44 4.24 -2.65 -14.96
N LEU A 45 3.50 -2.78 -13.86
CA LEU A 45 2.13 -3.28 -13.87
C LEU A 45 1.06 -2.19 -13.83
N GLY A 46 1.41 -0.99 -13.37
CA GLY A 46 0.45 0.10 -13.24
C GLY A 46 -0.75 -0.23 -12.37
N PRO A 47 -0.55 -0.71 -11.12
CA PRO A 47 -1.67 -1.08 -10.27
C PRO A 47 -2.48 0.13 -9.82
N ASP A 48 -3.71 -0.13 -9.37
CA ASP A 48 -4.54 0.91 -8.78
C ASP A 48 -4.11 1.24 -7.36
N LEU A 49 -3.60 0.24 -6.64
CA LEU A 49 -3.18 0.37 -5.24
C LEU A 49 -1.90 -0.40 -5.00
N VAL A 50 -1.00 0.18 -4.21
CA VAL A 50 0.13 -0.54 -3.63
C VAL A 50 0.00 -0.51 -2.11
N VAL A 51 0.15 -1.68 -1.49
CA VAL A 51 0.17 -1.82 -0.02
C VAL A 51 1.64 -2.02 0.37
N LEU A 52 2.19 -1.09 1.14
CA LEU A 52 3.60 -1.07 1.50
C LEU A 52 3.80 -1.30 2.99
N ASP A 53 4.57 -2.31 3.34
CA ASP A 53 5.07 -2.46 4.69
C ASP A 53 6.09 -1.34 4.98
N LEU A 54 5.99 -0.75 6.16
CA LEU A 54 6.90 0.31 6.57
C LEU A 54 8.33 -0.19 6.73
N SER A 55 8.51 -1.38 7.31
CA SER A 55 9.83 -1.95 7.62
C SER A 55 10.19 -3.03 6.62
N MET A 56 10.94 -2.67 5.59
CA MET A 56 11.43 -3.60 4.58
C MET A 56 12.92 -3.42 4.38
N PRO A 57 13.64 -4.49 3.98
CA PRO A 57 15.06 -4.34 3.63
C PRO A 57 15.23 -3.59 2.31
N VAL A 58 16.45 -3.22 2.00
CA VAL A 58 16.86 -2.51 0.78
C VAL A 58 16.30 -1.10 0.73
N MET A 59 14.98 -0.96 0.78
CA MET A 59 14.30 0.32 0.77
C MET A 59 13.02 0.19 1.61
N ASN A 60 12.87 1.02 2.63
CA ASN A 60 11.71 0.96 3.52
C ASN A 60 10.45 1.56 2.86
N GLY A 61 9.33 1.45 3.56
CA GLY A 61 8.04 1.90 3.05
C GLY A 61 7.95 3.42 2.84
N PHE A 62 8.61 4.21 3.66
CA PHE A 62 8.62 5.68 3.47
C PHE A 62 9.34 6.05 2.17
N GLN A 63 10.51 5.45 1.95
CA GLN A 63 11.30 5.71 0.75
C GLN A 63 10.57 5.24 -0.50
N ALA A 64 9.97 4.06 -0.43
CA ALA A 64 9.20 3.50 -1.55
C ALA A 64 7.98 4.38 -1.86
N ALA A 65 7.24 4.81 -0.83
CA ALA A 65 6.06 5.66 -1.01
C ALA A 65 6.42 6.97 -1.68
N ALA A 66 7.50 7.62 -1.25
CA ALA A 66 7.97 8.87 -1.84
C ALA A 66 8.29 8.70 -3.34
N LYS A 67 9.00 7.63 -3.68
CA LYS A 67 9.36 7.33 -5.07
C LYS A 67 8.13 7.01 -5.92
N ILE A 68 7.24 6.19 -5.40
CA ILE A 68 6.03 5.80 -6.13
C ILE A 68 5.15 7.01 -6.37
N ARG A 69 4.99 7.88 -5.37
CA ARG A 69 4.19 9.10 -5.55
C ARG A 69 4.76 9.97 -6.66
N GLN A 70 6.08 10.05 -6.75
CA GLN A 70 6.75 10.85 -7.78
C GLN A 70 6.62 10.22 -9.17
N LEU A 71 6.83 8.90 -9.26
CA LEU A 71 6.93 8.18 -10.54
C LEU A 71 5.60 7.67 -11.05
N ALA A 72 4.65 7.39 -10.16
CA ALA A 72 3.33 6.84 -10.49
C ALA A 72 2.25 7.58 -9.71
N PRO A 73 1.98 8.85 -10.02
CA PRO A 73 1.07 9.67 -9.20
C PRO A 73 -0.37 9.17 -9.18
N SER A 74 -0.75 8.32 -10.11
CA SER A 74 -2.11 7.77 -10.13
C SER A 74 -2.29 6.51 -9.29
N THR A 75 -1.20 5.90 -8.83
CA THR A 75 -1.28 4.72 -7.95
C THR A 75 -1.57 5.17 -6.52
N LYS A 76 -2.60 4.60 -5.90
CA LYS A 76 -2.89 4.87 -4.49
C LYS A 76 -1.92 4.09 -3.62
N ILE A 77 -1.59 4.66 -2.46
CA ILE A 77 -0.58 4.09 -1.55
C ILE A 77 -1.17 3.90 -0.17
N LEU A 78 -1.17 2.67 0.31
CA LEU A 78 -1.53 2.32 1.69
C LEU A 78 -0.26 1.81 2.40
N VAL A 79 0.13 2.46 3.48
CA VAL A 79 1.28 2.04 4.28
C VAL A 79 0.79 1.24 5.48
N LEU A 80 1.43 0.10 5.74
CA LEU A 80 1.15 -0.74 6.91
C LEU A 80 2.33 -0.68 7.88
N SER A 81 2.01 -0.65 9.18
CA SER A 81 3.01 -0.62 10.23
C SER A 81 2.68 -1.65 11.31
N MET A 82 3.69 -2.21 11.95
CA MET A 82 3.51 -3.09 13.11
C MET A 82 2.95 -2.35 14.32
N HIS A 83 3.17 -1.05 14.39
CA HIS A 83 2.82 -0.25 15.57
C HIS A 83 1.93 0.93 15.19
N ASP A 84 0.98 1.24 16.08
CA ASP A 84 0.18 2.44 15.97
C ASP A 84 1.02 3.62 16.44
N SER A 85 1.66 4.30 15.51
CA SER A 85 2.55 5.43 15.79
C SER A 85 2.02 6.68 15.09
N PRO A 86 1.58 7.70 15.84
CA PRO A 86 1.14 8.96 15.23
C PRO A 86 2.24 9.61 14.39
N GLN A 87 3.50 9.48 14.81
CA GLN A 87 4.63 10.04 14.06
C GLN A 87 4.84 9.32 12.75
N ALA A 88 4.76 7.97 12.75
CA ALA A 88 4.90 7.18 11.53
C ALA A 88 3.76 7.48 10.57
N LYS A 89 2.55 7.63 11.09
CA LYS A 89 1.39 8.00 10.27
C LYS A 89 1.60 9.36 9.61
N GLN A 90 2.02 10.36 10.38
CA GLN A 90 2.29 11.69 9.83
C GLN A 90 3.36 11.64 8.73
N GLU A 91 4.44 10.90 8.98
CA GLU A 91 5.53 10.80 8.01
C GLU A 91 5.07 10.09 6.74
N ALA A 92 4.29 9.01 6.87
CA ALA A 92 3.76 8.30 5.72
C ALA A 92 2.89 9.21 4.85
N LEU A 93 1.98 9.96 5.47
CA LEU A 93 1.12 10.90 4.75
C LEU A 93 1.93 12.03 4.12
N ALA A 94 2.97 12.52 4.82
CA ALA A 94 3.82 13.59 4.32
C ALA A 94 4.59 13.18 3.06
N VAL A 95 4.99 11.91 2.93
CA VAL A 95 5.71 11.44 1.74
C VAL A 95 4.76 11.00 0.62
N GLY A 96 3.46 11.10 0.82
CA GLY A 96 2.49 10.87 -0.24
C GLY A 96 1.59 9.66 -0.10
N ALA A 97 1.61 8.96 1.04
CA ALA A 97 0.67 7.86 1.27
C ALA A 97 -0.76 8.40 1.36
N ASP A 98 -1.70 7.65 0.82
CA ASP A 98 -3.13 7.99 0.88
C ASP A 98 -3.76 7.51 2.16
N ALA A 99 -3.21 6.47 2.78
CA ALA A 99 -3.71 5.94 4.04
C ALA A 99 -2.60 5.22 4.80
N PHE A 100 -2.83 5.02 6.09
CA PHE A 100 -1.93 4.33 7.00
C PHE A 100 -2.76 3.44 7.91
N LEU A 101 -2.35 2.17 8.03
CA LEU A 101 -2.98 1.22 8.94
C LEU A 101 -1.92 0.45 9.71
N THR A 102 -2.30 -0.06 10.88
CA THR A 102 -1.47 -1.03 11.57
C THR A 102 -1.74 -2.43 11.01
N LYS A 103 -0.77 -3.32 11.08
CA LYS A 103 -0.93 -4.71 10.64
C LYS A 103 -1.92 -5.48 11.51
N THR A 104 -2.29 -4.94 12.67
CA THR A 104 -3.29 -5.52 13.57
C THR A 104 -4.71 -5.07 13.25
N ALA A 105 -4.89 -4.21 12.26
CA ALA A 105 -6.22 -3.78 11.85
C ALA A 105 -7.07 -4.97 11.40
N SER A 106 -8.37 -4.92 11.71
CA SER A 106 -9.29 -5.98 11.30
C SER A 106 -9.44 -6.02 9.79
N THR A 107 -9.93 -7.17 9.27
CA THR A 107 -10.26 -7.30 7.86
C THR A 107 -11.26 -6.24 7.43
N ASP A 108 -12.28 -5.97 8.25
CA ASP A 108 -13.27 -4.93 7.98
C ASP A 108 -12.64 -3.56 7.85
N THR A 109 -11.73 -3.21 8.76
CA THR A 109 -11.05 -1.92 8.73
C THR A 109 -10.19 -1.81 7.47
N PHE A 110 -9.49 -2.88 7.12
CA PHE A 110 -8.68 -2.91 5.91
C PHE A 110 -9.55 -2.65 4.67
N ILE A 111 -10.64 -3.39 4.53
CA ILE A 111 -11.54 -3.26 3.38
C ILE A 111 -12.14 -1.87 3.31
N ARG A 112 -12.59 -1.31 4.43
CA ARG A 112 -13.17 0.03 4.48
C ARG A 112 -12.14 1.09 4.10
N THR A 113 -10.92 0.96 4.59
CA THR A 113 -9.85 1.91 4.28
C THR A 113 -9.50 1.88 2.80
N VAL A 114 -9.33 0.69 2.24
CA VAL A 114 -9.04 0.55 0.81
C VAL A 114 -10.17 1.11 -0.04
N THR A 115 -11.41 0.80 0.32
CA THR A 115 -12.58 1.32 -0.40
C THR A 115 -12.61 2.86 -0.38
N ALA A 116 -12.35 3.45 0.79
CA ALA A 116 -12.34 4.91 0.92
C ALA A 116 -11.22 5.54 0.10
N VAL A 117 -10.04 4.94 0.08
CA VAL A 117 -8.90 5.42 -0.71
C VAL A 117 -9.24 5.40 -2.20
N LEU A 118 -9.85 4.32 -2.67
CA LEU A 118 -10.20 4.18 -4.08
C LEU A 118 -11.32 5.13 -4.48
N GLU A 119 -12.32 5.32 -3.62
CA GLU A 119 -13.46 6.19 -3.89
C GLU A 119 -13.09 7.67 -3.83
N ALA A 120 -12.06 8.01 -3.07
CA ALA A 120 -11.57 9.39 -3.04
C ALA A 120 -11.12 9.88 -4.41
N GLY A 121 -10.73 8.93 -5.28
CA GLY A 121 -10.26 9.26 -6.60
C GLY A 121 -9.00 10.12 -6.56
N PHE A 122 -8.80 10.90 -7.59
CA PHE A 122 -7.72 11.86 -7.61
C PHE A 122 -8.18 13.15 -6.95
N PRO A 123 -7.24 13.93 -6.37
CA PRO A 123 -7.60 15.25 -5.85
C PRO A 123 -8.33 16.03 -6.91
N GLN A 124 -9.52 16.48 -6.57
CA GLN A 124 -10.30 17.34 -7.46
C GLN A 124 -9.82 18.76 -7.28
N GLU A 125 -9.63 19.44 -8.38
CA GLU A 125 -9.36 20.87 -8.33
C GLU A 125 -10.64 21.62 -8.03
N GLY A 126 -10.70 22.12 -6.84
CA GLY A 126 -11.86 22.85 -6.42
C GLY A 126 -13.01 22.01 -6.01
#